data_1aa6691754cc027995f8bd38e3da0be7
#
_entry.id   1aa6691754cc027995f8bd38e3da0be7
#
_cell.length_a   1.000
_cell.length_b   1.000
_cell.length_c   1.000
_cell.angle_alpha   90.00
_cell.angle_beta   90.00
_cell.angle_gamma   90.00
#
_symmetry.space_group_name_H-M   'P 1'
#
loop_
_entity.id
_entity.type
_entity.pdbx_description
1 polymer ?
#
loop_
_entity_poly.entity_id
_entity_poly.type
_entity_poly.pdbx_seq_one_letter_code
_entity_poly.pdbx_strand_id
1 'polypeptide(L)'
;MPGHTGGISTDFYFSLRTSRAVCGEREIRPEDHKTHFFLYPAYQSPCMTVESEAVKSVAGLMALSARTAPKAVGLDSIKVEVLTGKDQEKLANLMIQQGKDLRIDFFRVNGEQVKVSDATLLIGVVGRTPLGVNCGGCGYADCAGMAKAVKAQKNKTPLYPGPNCVLKISDLGIAVGSAVKTASIHNVDNRIMFSAGVVALQLGMLKGCSVAYGIPLKASGKNIFWDKKFAEH
;
A
#
# COMPACT_ATOMS: atom_id res chain seq x y z
N MET A 1 26.01 5.79 65.74
CA MET A 1 25.28 4.61 65.22
C MET A 1 25.29 4.68 63.73
N PRO A 2 25.78 3.67 62.97
CA PRO A 2 26.15 3.80 61.57
C PRO A 2 24.99 3.46 60.66
N GLY A 3 24.94 4.22 59.55
CA GLY A 3 23.97 4.03 58.47
C GLY A 3 24.29 2.84 57.60
N HIS A 4 23.24 2.14 57.16
CA HIS A 4 23.30 1.10 56.11
C HIS A 4 23.01 1.74 54.75
N THR A 5 24.05 1.77 53.90
CA THR A 5 23.94 2.00 52.48
C THR A 5 23.76 0.65 51.81
N GLY A 6 22.53 0.33 51.38
CA GLY A 6 22.23 -0.83 50.53
C GLY A 6 22.43 -0.46 49.07
N GLY A 7 23.52 -0.93 48.48
CA GLY A 7 23.73 -0.85 47.02
C GLY A 7 22.75 -1.78 46.26
N ILE A 8 22.01 -1.22 45.33
CA ILE A 8 21.18 -1.98 44.40
C ILE A 8 22.10 -2.48 43.27
N SER A 9 22.26 -3.80 43.18
CA SER A 9 22.97 -4.49 42.10
C SER A 9 22.19 -4.34 40.82
N THR A 10 22.83 -3.74 39.81
CA THR A 10 22.33 -3.60 38.46
C THR A 10 22.82 -4.74 37.59
N ASP A 11 22.28 -5.94 37.78
CA ASP A 11 22.54 -7.07 36.89
C ASP A 11 21.22 -7.68 36.42
N PHE A 12 20.46 -6.94 35.57
CA PHE A 12 19.45 -7.50 34.74
C PHE A 12 19.97 -7.57 33.28
N TYR A 13 20.85 -8.53 33.00
CA TYR A 13 21.17 -8.92 31.66
C TYR A 13 20.01 -9.74 31.10
N PHE A 14 19.17 -9.07 30.30
CA PHE A 14 18.15 -9.73 29.49
C PHE A 14 18.86 -10.46 28.35
N SER A 15 19.05 -11.78 28.51
CA SER A 15 19.52 -12.65 27.43
C SER A 15 18.43 -12.75 26.37
N LEU A 16 18.48 -11.88 25.39
CA LEU A 16 17.75 -12.06 24.12
C LEU A 16 18.41 -13.23 23.38
N ARG A 17 17.81 -14.41 23.49
CA ARG A 17 18.06 -15.49 22.54
C ARG A 17 17.56 -15.01 21.18
N THR A 18 18.49 -14.59 20.33
CA THR A 18 18.25 -14.36 18.92
C THR A 18 17.78 -15.68 18.30
N SER A 19 16.52 -15.71 17.85
CA SER A 19 16.04 -16.78 16.98
C SER A 19 16.90 -16.78 15.72
N ARG A 20 17.71 -17.81 15.53
CA ARG A 20 18.54 -18.02 14.34
C ARG A 20 17.64 -18.16 13.14
N ALA A 21 17.72 -17.19 12.24
CA ALA A 21 17.23 -17.36 10.89
C ALA A 21 18.14 -18.39 10.18
N VAL A 22 17.55 -19.47 9.66
CA VAL A 22 18.25 -20.46 8.86
C VAL A 22 18.52 -19.87 7.49
N CYS A 23 19.60 -19.12 7.39
CA CYS A 23 20.17 -18.69 6.12
C CYS A 23 21.70 -18.60 6.30
N GLY A 24 22.44 -19.27 5.40
CA GLY A 24 23.85 -19.64 5.47
C GLY A 24 24.80 -18.62 6.11
N GLU A 25 25.62 -19.13 7.00
CA GLU A 25 26.61 -18.42 7.80
C GLU A 25 27.65 -17.73 6.91
N ARG A 26 27.82 -16.41 7.08
CA ARG A 26 29.11 -15.74 6.86
C ARG A 26 29.60 -15.23 8.21
N GLU A 27 30.73 -15.75 8.68
CA GLU A 27 31.44 -15.24 9.86
C GLU A 27 31.82 -13.78 9.64
N ILE A 28 31.36 -12.89 10.53
CA ILE A 28 31.83 -11.50 10.63
C ILE A 28 33.01 -11.52 11.59
N ARG A 29 34.21 -11.15 11.10
CA ARG A 29 35.40 -11.02 11.94
C ARG A 29 35.32 -9.75 12.80
N PRO A 30 35.86 -9.77 14.04
CA PRO A 30 35.72 -8.67 15.00
C PRO A 30 36.54 -7.39 14.71
N GLU A 31 37.22 -7.28 13.59
CA GLU A 31 38.27 -6.27 13.40
C GLU A 31 37.83 -4.99 12.66
N ASP A 32 36.56 -4.88 12.28
CA ASP A 32 36.09 -3.74 11.46
C ASP A 32 35.39 -2.62 12.26
N HIS A 33 35.71 -2.46 13.54
CA HIS A 33 35.24 -1.33 14.33
C HIS A 33 36.16 -0.11 14.22
N LYS A 34 36.15 0.56 13.06
CA LYS A 34 36.58 1.97 12.97
C LYS A 34 35.61 2.76 12.09
N THR A 35 34.83 3.58 12.80
CA THR A 35 34.18 4.81 12.32
C THR A 35 33.62 4.80 10.90
N HIS A 36 32.40 4.32 10.72
CA HIS A 36 31.55 4.79 9.64
C HIS A 36 30.11 4.97 10.13
N PHE A 37 29.60 6.18 10.01
CA PHE A 37 28.20 6.55 9.99
C PHE A 37 27.38 5.43 9.32
N PHE A 38 26.31 5.01 9.96
CA PHE A 38 25.45 3.91 9.53
C PHE A 38 25.02 4.06 8.07
N LEU A 39 25.81 3.54 7.15
CA LEU A 39 25.32 3.11 5.86
C LEU A 39 24.60 1.78 6.10
N TYR A 40 23.27 1.81 6.17
CA TYR A 40 22.49 0.58 6.04
C TYR A 40 22.86 -0.08 4.72
N PRO A 41 23.37 -1.32 4.72
CA PRO A 41 23.63 -2.01 3.46
C PRO A 41 22.33 -2.09 2.67
N ALA A 42 22.44 -1.82 1.37
CA ALA A 42 21.33 -1.96 0.44
C ALA A 42 20.64 -3.31 0.69
N TYR A 43 19.33 -3.24 0.93
CA TYR A 43 18.47 -4.39 1.18
C TYR A 43 18.56 -5.38 0.00
N GLN A 44 19.41 -6.38 0.14
CA GLN A 44 19.49 -7.53 -0.74
C GLN A 44 19.45 -8.79 0.11
N SER A 45 18.25 -9.32 0.34
CA SER A 45 18.11 -10.74 0.69
C SER A 45 16.70 -11.23 0.39
N PRO A 46 16.54 -12.37 -0.29
CA PRO A 46 15.26 -13.04 -0.44
C PRO A 46 14.84 -13.81 0.83
N CYS A 47 15.48 -13.53 1.97
CA CYS A 47 15.08 -14.12 3.24
C CYS A 47 13.83 -13.40 3.74
N MET A 48 12.68 -14.07 3.72
CA MET A 48 11.43 -13.53 4.27
C MET A 48 11.61 -13.34 5.78
N THR A 49 11.48 -12.10 6.25
CA THR A 49 11.54 -11.78 7.67
C THR A 49 10.18 -12.03 8.32
N VAL A 50 10.15 -12.18 9.64
CA VAL A 50 8.92 -12.30 10.43
C VAL A 50 8.00 -11.11 10.16
N GLU A 51 8.58 -9.90 10.04
CA GLU A 51 7.84 -8.67 9.74
C GLU A 51 7.19 -8.73 8.36
N SER A 52 7.90 -9.21 7.34
CA SER A 52 7.36 -9.34 5.98
C SER A 52 6.17 -10.30 5.92
N GLU A 53 6.23 -11.43 6.62
CA GLU A 53 5.09 -12.37 6.71
C GLU A 53 3.91 -11.77 7.48
N ALA A 54 4.18 -11.07 8.59
CA ALA A 54 3.16 -10.36 9.35
C ALA A 54 2.47 -9.29 8.50
N VAL A 55 3.22 -8.50 7.72
CA VAL A 55 2.68 -7.49 6.80
C VAL A 55 1.75 -8.12 5.75
N LYS A 56 2.12 -9.26 5.16
CA LYS A 56 1.26 -9.98 4.20
C LYS A 56 -0.04 -10.47 4.85
N SER A 57 0.04 -10.95 6.10
CA SER A 57 -1.15 -11.34 6.87
C SER A 57 -2.07 -10.15 7.12
N VAL A 58 -1.51 -9.00 7.50
CA VAL A 58 -2.27 -7.74 7.67
C VAL A 58 -2.87 -7.27 6.36
N ALA A 59 -2.18 -7.40 5.22
CA ALA A 59 -2.76 -7.10 3.90
C ALA A 59 -4.02 -7.93 3.62
N GLY A 60 -4.04 -9.19 4.02
CA GLY A 60 -5.23 -10.06 3.96
C GLY A 60 -6.37 -9.55 4.86
N LEU A 61 -6.08 -9.14 6.10
CA LEU A 61 -7.06 -8.54 7.02
C LEU A 61 -7.60 -7.20 6.50
N MET A 62 -6.75 -6.37 5.89
CA MET A 62 -7.17 -5.14 5.22
C MET A 62 -8.11 -5.41 4.04
N ALA A 63 -7.81 -6.44 3.24
CA ALA A 63 -8.66 -6.88 2.14
C ALA A 63 -10.04 -7.32 2.63
N LEU A 64 -10.10 -8.06 3.75
CA LEU A 64 -11.34 -8.42 4.43
C LEU A 64 -12.11 -7.18 4.87
N SER A 65 -11.46 -6.21 5.51
CA SER A 65 -12.08 -4.96 5.99
C SER A 65 -12.63 -4.12 4.83
N ALA A 66 -11.92 -4.05 3.70
CA ALA A 66 -12.41 -3.39 2.48
C ALA A 66 -13.64 -4.11 1.91
N ARG A 67 -13.65 -5.46 1.94
CA ARG A 67 -14.76 -6.28 1.43
C ARG A 67 -16.02 -6.09 2.25
N THR A 68 -15.91 -6.07 3.58
CA THR A 68 -17.04 -5.96 4.51
C THR A 68 -17.47 -4.51 4.80
N ALA A 69 -16.73 -3.51 4.33
CA ALA A 69 -17.10 -2.10 4.43
C ALA A 69 -18.52 -1.87 3.87
N PRO A 70 -19.35 -1.01 4.47
CA PRO A 70 -20.71 -0.75 4.00
C PRO A 70 -20.71 -0.18 2.57
N LYS A 71 -21.70 -0.57 1.77
CA LYS A 71 -21.89 -0.11 0.39
C LYS A 71 -23.30 0.42 0.20
N ALA A 72 -23.45 1.43 -0.63
CA ALA A 72 -24.73 2.02 -0.99
C ALA A 72 -25.68 0.94 -1.52
N VAL A 73 -26.89 0.92 -1.02
CA VAL A 73 -27.97 -0.05 -1.30
C VAL A 73 -27.54 -1.53 -1.18
N GLY A 74 -26.46 -1.82 -0.46
CA GLY A 74 -25.95 -3.18 -0.27
C GLY A 74 -25.35 -3.82 -1.53
N LEU A 75 -25.10 -3.07 -2.60
CA LEU A 75 -24.55 -3.60 -3.85
C LEU A 75 -23.02 -3.51 -3.87
N ASP A 76 -22.36 -4.67 -3.80
CA ASP A 76 -20.90 -4.73 -3.83
C ASP A 76 -20.35 -4.54 -5.25
N SER A 77 -19.73 -3.39 -5.47
CA SER A 77 -19.00 -3.04 -6.71
C SER A 77 -17.49 -2.90 -6.49
N ILE A 78 -17.00 -3.26 -5.29
CA ILE A 78 -15.60 -3.17 -4.91
C ILE A 78 -14.85 -4.44 -5.33
N LYS A 79 -13.66 -4.27 -5.90
CA LYS A 79 -12.68 -5.34 -6.14
C LYS A 79 -11.43 -5.08 -5.34
N VAL A 80 -10.85 -6.17 -4.85
CA VAL A 80 -9.67 -6.13 -3.96
C VAL A 80 -8.69 -7.19 -4.43
N GLU A 81 -7.42 -6.81 -4.56
CA GLU A 81 -6.31 -7.70 -4.89
C GLU A 81 -5.12 -7.37 -3.98
N VAL A 82 -4.40 -8.39 -3.50
CA VAL A 82 -3.15 -8.22 -2.75
C VAL A 82 -2.00 -8.62 -3.65
N LEU A 83 -1.08 -7.71 -3.89
CA LEU A 83 0.11 -7.93 -4.70
C LEU A 83 1.32 -8.18 -3.79
N THR A 84 2.16 -9.13 -4.19
CA THR A 84 3.46 -9.42 -3.61
C THR A 84 4.42 -9.88 -4.72
N GLY A 85 5.72 -9.87 -4.47
CA GLY A 85 6.72 -10.43 -5.38
C GLY A 85 6.65 -9.83 -6.79
N LYS A 86 6.58 -10.69 -7.81
CA LYS A 86 6.67 -10.29 -9.23
C LYS A 86 5.56 -9.33 -9.69
N ASP A 87 4.34 -9.49 -9.21
CA ASP A 87 3.23 -8.62 -9.61
C ASP A 87 3.37 -7.22 -9.00
N GLN A 88 3.83 -7.14 -7.75
CA GLN A 88 4.17 -5.88 -7.10
C GLN A 88 5.35 -5.20 -7.81
N GLU A 89 6.38 -5.95 -8.16
CA GLU A 89 7.54 -5.42 -8.89
C GLU A 89 7.15 -4.89 -10.28
N LYS A 90 6.27 -5.59 -11.00
CA LYS A 90 5.72 -5.13 -12.29
C LYS A 90 4.96 -3.81 -12.14
N LEU A 91 4.12 -3.68 -11.11
CA LEU A 91 3.41 -2.44 -10.78
C LEU A 91 4.42 -1.32 -10.52
N ALA A 92 5.38 -1.53 -9.63
CA ALA A 92 6.39 -0.55 -9.23
C ALA A 92 7.22 -0.06 -10.43
N ASN A 93 7.72 -0.98 -11.25
CA ASN A 93 8.56 -0.65 -12.40
C ASN A 93 7.80 0.20 -13.43
N LEU A 94 6.51 -0.09 -13.70
CA LEU A 94 5.71 0.73 -14.62
C LEU A 94 5.39 2.11 -14.01
N MET A 95 5.15 2.21 -12.69
CA MET A 95 4.98 3.50 -12.00
C MET A 95 6.24 4.37 -12.14
N ILE A 96 7.42 3.80 -11.93
CA ILE A 96 8.71 4.50 -12.07
C ILE A 96 8.90 4.97 -13.51
N GLN A 97 8.64 4.09 -14.49
CA GLN A 97 8.75 4.40 -15.91
C GLN A 97 7.82 5.56 -16.31
N GLN A 98 6.55 5.49 -15.94
CA GLN A 98 5.58 6.56 -16.24
C GLN A 98 5.94 7.88 -15.57
N GLY A 99 6.48 7.85 -14.35
CA GLY A 99 6.97 9.04 -13.66
C GLY A 99 8.04 9.76 -14.48
N LYS A 100 8.96 9.01 -15.09
CA LYS A 100 10.02 9.54 -15.97
C LYS A 100 9.43 10.05 -17.28
N ASP A 101 8.61 9.26 -17.97
CA ASP A 101 8.07 9.56 -19.30
C ASP A 101 7.16 10.80 -19.29
N LEU A 102 6.31 10.89 -18.27
CA LEU A 102 5.37 11.99 -18.11
C LEU A 102 5.95 13.18 -17.33
N ARG A 103 7.17 13.06 -16.80
CA ARG A 103 7.81 14.05 -15.91
C ARG A 103 6.94 14.36 -14.69
N ILE A 104 6.31 13.33 -14.11
CA ILE A 104 5.46 13.42 -12.92
C ILE A 104 6.17 12.72 -11.77
N ASP A 105 6.97 13.46 -11.03
CA ASP A 105 7.90 12.92 -10.03
C ASP A 105 7.23 12.05 -8.97
N PHE A 106 6.03 12.41 -8.50
CA PHE A 106 5.35 11.60 -7.48
C PHE A 106 4.97 10.18 -7.97
N PHE A 107 4.82 9.93 -9.29
CA PHE A 107 4.64 8.56 -9.80
C PHE A 107 5.92 7.75 -9.64
N ARG A 108 7.07 8.35 -9.92
CA ARG A 108 8.38 7.74 -9.74
C ARG A 108 8.63 7.41 -8.26
N VAL A 109 8.49 8.42 -7.38
CA VAL A 109 8.71 8.27 -5.93
C VAL A 109 7.78 7.20 -5.35
N ASN A 110 6.49 7.24 -5.69
CA ASN A 110 5.54 6.23 -5.23
C ASN A 110 5.88 4.83 -5.76
N GLY A 111 6.36 4.73 -7.00
CA GLY A 111 6.81 3.46 -7.58
C GLY A 111 8.01 2.86 -6.83
N GLU A 112 8.99 3.70 -6.46
CA GLU A 112 10.13 3.27 -5.65
C GLU A 112 9.70 2.79 -4.26
N GLN A 113 8.74 3.47 -3.63
CA GLN A 113 8.16 3.05 -2.36
C GLN A 113 7.40 1.72 -2.48
N VAL A 114 6.60 1.52 -3.55
CA VAL A 114 5.95 0.24 -3.84
C VAL A 114 6.98 -0.87 -4.02
N LYS A 115 8.09 -0.60 -4.70
CA LYS A 115 9.15 -1.58 -4.98
C LYS A 115 9.78 -2.17 -3.72
N VAL A 116 9.94 -1.35 -2.67
CA VAL A 116 10.56 -1.77 -1.39
C VAL A 116 9.55 -2.19 -0.32
N SER A 117 8.26 -2.15 -0.63
CA SER A 117 7.18 -2.59 0.26
C SER A 117 7.08 -4.12 0.30
N ASP A 118 6.52 -4.69 1.37
CA ASP A 118 6.36 -6.14 1.54
C ASP A 118 5.11 -6.68 0.85
N ALA A 119 4.08 -5.83 0.74
CA ALA A 119 2.83 -6.10 0.02
C ALA A 119 2.21 -4.79 -0.48
N THR A 120 1.32 -4.88 -1.46
CA THR A 120 0.48 -3.76 -1.91
C THR A 120 -0.96 -4.22 -2.03
N LEU A 121 -1.85 -3.61 -1.27
CA LEU A 121 -3.29 -3.83 -1.39
C LEU A 121 -3.84 -2.91 -2.47
N LEU A 122 -4.50 -3.50 -3.47
CA LEU A 122 -5.26 -2.77 -4.49
C LEU A 122 -6.75 -2.82 -4.15
N ILE A 123 -7.41 -1.67 -4.20
CA ILE A 123 -8.87 -1.56 -4.03
C ILE A 123 -9.41 -0.74 -5.19
N GLY A 124 -10.34 -1.30 -5.95
CA GLY A 124 -10.96 -0.63 -7.08
C GLY A 124 -12.48 -0.75 -7.07
N VAL A 125 -13.14 0.09 -7.87
CA VAL A 125 -14.59 0.11 -7.98
C VAL A 125 -15.06 0.06 -9.43
N VAL A 126 -16.13 -0.70 -9.71
CA VAL A 126 -16.87 -0.70 -10.97
C VAL A 126 -17.77 0.54 -11.01
N GLY A 127 -17.14 1.72 -11.14
CA GLY A 127 -17.80 3.02 -10.99
C GLY A 127 -18.66 3.45 -12.17
N ARG A 128 -18.39 2.96 -13.37
CA ARG A 128 -19.10 3.35 -14.61
C ARG A 128 -20.49 2.73 -14.78
N THR A 129 -20.88 1.80 -13.92
CA THR A 129 -22.23 1.25 -13.86
C THR A 129 -23.01 1.96 -12.77
N PRO A 130 -24.05 2.75 -13.05
CA PRO A 130 -24.81 3.47 -12.03
C PRO A 130 -25.58 2.53 -11.10
N LEU A 131 -25.87 2.99 -9.89
CA LEU A 131 -26.65 2.22 -8.88
C LEU A 131 -28.16 2.17 -9.14
N GLY A 132 -28.70 3.05 -9.97
CA GLY A 132 -30.13 3.08 -10.28
C GLY A 132 -30.97 3.97 -9.35
N VAL A 133 -30.35 4.72 -8.41
CA VAL A 133 -31.08 5.54 -7.43
C VAL A 133 -31.42 6.97 -7.90
N ASN A 134 -31.00 7.34 -9.11
CA ASN A 134 -31.27 8.65 -9.74
C ASN A 134 -30.94 9.86 -8.86
N CYS A 135 -29.83 9.79 -8.09
CA CYS A 135 -29.46 10.81 -7.10
C CYS A 135 -28.91 12.12 -7.71
N GLY A 136 -28.60 12.15 -9.01
CA GLY A 136 -28.04 13.34 -9.70
C GLY A 136 -26.60 13.68 -9.35
N GLY A 137 -25.98 13.05 -8.33
CA GLY A 137 -24.68 13.44 -7.80
C GLY A 137 -23.50 13.24 -8.76
N CYS A 138 -23.67 12.47 -9.84
CA CYS A 138 -22.67 12.32 -10.91
C CYS A 138 -22.78 13.39 -12.02
N GLY A 139 -23.67 14.39 -11.85
CA GLY A 139 -23.89 15.48 -12.81
C GLY A 139 -24.88 15.17 -13.93
N TYR A 140 -25.56 14.02 -13.89
CA TYR A 140 -26.64 13.64 -14.82
C TYR A 140 -27.98 13.63 -14.08
N ALA A 141 -29.06 14.01 -14.78
CA ALA A 141 -30.40 14.08 -14.18
C ALA A 141 -30.84 12.72 -13.60
N ASP A 142 -30.45 11.62 -14.25
CA ASP A 142 -30.78 10.28 -13.86
C ASP A 142 -29.66 9.28 -14.20
N CYS A 143 -29.78 8.06 -13.71
CA CYS A 143 -28.84 6.99 -13.95
C CYS A 143 -28.80 6.51 -15.42
N ALA A 144 -29.90 6.65 -16.16
CA ALA A 144 -29.95 6.31 -17.57
C ALA A 144 -29.12 7.29 -18.41
N GLY A 145 -29.19 8.58 -18.11
CA GLY A 145 -28.35 9.63 -18.72
C GLY A 145 -26.87 9.38 -18.51
N MET A 146 -26.46 9.04 -17.27
CA MET A 146 -25.08 8.65 -17.00
C MET A 146 -24.66 7.41 -17.80
N ALA A 147 -25.48 6.35 -17.83
CA ALA A 147 -25.17 5.12 -18.57
C ALA A 147 -25.04 5.37 -20.09
N LYS A 148 -25.87 6.26 -20.65
CA LYS A 148 -25.77 6.71 -22.04
C LYS A 148 -24.45 7.43 -22.31
N ALA A 149 -24.04 8.34 -21.41
CA ALA A 149 -22.76 9.06 -21.51
C ALA A 149 -21.56 8.12 -21.43
N VAL A 150 -21.60 7.12 -20.54
CA VAL A 150 -20.56 6.08 -20.46
C VAL A 150 -20.40 5.33 -21.78
N LYS A 151 -21.51 4.95 -22.44
CA LYS A 151 -21.49 4.26 -23.73
C LYS A 151 -21.00 5.14 -24.88
N ALA A 152 -21.31 6.44 -24.83
CA ALA A 152 -20.92 7.41 -25.86
C ALA A 152 -19.43 7.81 -25.76
N GLN A 153 -18.78 7.60 -24.65
CA GLN A 153 -17.39 7.99 -24.46
C GLN A 153 -16.44 7.11 -25.30
N LYS A 154 -15.90 7.68 -26.37
CA LYS A 154 -14.96 7.02 -27.29
C LYS A 154 -13.50 7.28 -26.94
N ASN A 155 -13.19 8.39 -26.26
CA ASN A 155 -11.83 8.80 -25.97
C ASN A 155 -11.34 8.16 -24.67
N LYS A 156 -10.10 7.66 -24.68
CA LYS A 156 -9.41 7.24 -23.46
C LYS A 156 -9.02 8.50 -22.67
N THR A 157 -9.37 8.53 -21.40
CA THR A 157 -8.86 9.54 -20.48
C THR A 157 -7.46 9.16 -20.03
N PRO A 158 -6.59 10.12 -19.70
CA PRO A 158 -5.19 9.82 -19.38
C PRO A 158 -5.01 9.01 -18.09
N LEU A 159 -5.91 9.15 -17.12
CA LEU A 159 -5.80 8.51 -15.82
C LEU A 159 -6.98 7.59 -15.51
N TYR A 160 -8.17 8.13 -15.18
CA TYR A 160 -9.35 7.34 -14.87
C TYR A 160 -10.46 7.63 -15.88
N PRO A 161 -11.15 6.59 -16.39
CA PRO A 161 -12.30 6.80 -17.26
C PRO A 161 -13.50 7.32 -16.46
N GLY A 162 -14.16 8.36 -16.96
CA GLY A 162 -15.45 8.89 -16.44
C GLY A 162 -16.57 8.69 -17.47
N PRO A 163 -17.82 9.08 -17.14
CA PRO A 163 -18.27 9.42 -15.78
C PRO A 163 -18.33 8.22 -14.85
N ASN A 164 -18.30 8.49 -13.53
CA ASN A 164 -18.42 7.48 -12.49
C ASN A 164 -19.59 7.81 -11.55
N CYS A 165 -20.28 6.79 -11.05
CA CYS A 165 -21.34 6.94 -10.05
C CYS A 165 -20.75 7.45 -8.72
N VAL A 166 -21.22 8.60 -8.25
CA VAL A 166 -20.71 9.24 -7.03
C VAL A 166 -20.85 8.34 -5.81
N LEU A 167 -21.96 7.61 -5.66
CA LEU A 167 -22.16 6.71 -4.52
C LEU A 167 -21.17 5.55 -4.53
N LYS A 168 -20.85 4.99 -5.71
CA LYS A 168 -19.82 3.95 -5.82
C LYS A 168 -18.41 4.48 -5.55
N ILE A 169 -18.12 5.73 -5.91
CA ILE A 169 -16.85 6.37 -5.54
C ILE A 169 -16.78 6.59 -4.03
N SER A 170 -17.90 6.96 -3.39
CA SER A 170 -17.99 7.03 -1.92
C SER A 170 -17.75 5.66 -1.28
N ASP A 171 -18.35 4.59 -1.80
CA ASP A 171 -18.10 3.21 -1.34
C ASP A 171 -16.62 2.82 -1.44
N LEU A 172 -15.93 3.24 -2.52
CA LEU A 172 -14.49 3.03 -2.66
C LEU A 172 -13.72 3.75 -1.53
N GLY A 173 -14.06 5.00 -1.24
CA GLY A 173 -13.44 5.76 -0.14
C GLY A 173 -13.66 5.11 1.22
N ILE A 174 -14.87 4.61 1.47
CA ILE A 174 -15.22 3.89 2.72
C ILE A 174 -14.41 2.57 2.81
N ALA A 175 -14.31 1.81 1.72
CA ALA A 175 -13.53 0.57 1.68
C ALA A 175 -12.03 0.82 1.92
N VAL A 176 -11.46 1.87 1.31
CA VAL A 176 -10.08 2.30 1.52
C VAL A 176 -9.85 2.71 2.97
N GLY A 177 -10.72 3.55 3.54
CA GLY A 177 -10.64 4.00 4.92
C GLY A 177 -10.73 2.83 5.91
N SER A 178 -11.62 1.87 5.65
CA SER A 178 -11.76 0.64 6.46
C SER A 178 -10.48 -0.21 6.43
N ALA A 179 -9.86 -0.35 5.24
CA ALA A 179 -8.61 -1.08 5.08
C ALA A 179 -7.45 -0.43 5.83
N VAL A 180 -7.23 0.88 5.67
CA VAL A 180 -6.08 1.56 6.32
C VAL A 180 -6.25 1.65 7.84
N LYS A 181 -7.50 1.71 8.36
CA LYS A 181 -7.78 1.56 9.78
C LYS A 181 -7.22 0.23 10.30
N THR A 182 -7.42 -0.87 9.56
CA THR A 182 -6.89 -2.19 9.94
C THR A 182 -5.37 -2.18 9.99
N ALA A 183 -4.69 -1.59 8.99
CA ALA A 183 -3.23 -1.42 9.02
C ALA A 183 -2.77 -0.65 10.26
N SER A 184 -3.47 0.44 10.61
CA SER A 184 -3.15 1.27 11.78
C SER A 184 -3.31 0.52 13.10
N ILE A 185 -4.32 -0.35 13.23
CA ILE A 185 -4.51 -1.20 14.42
C ILE A 185 -3.33 -2.17 14.59
N HIS A 186 -2.72 -2.63 13.50
CA HIS A 186 -1.59 -3.54 13.50
C HIS A 186 -0.23 -2.83 13.39
N ASN A 187 -0.19 -1.49 13.48
CA ASN A 187 1.03 -0.67 13.38
C ASN A 187 1.84 -0.93 12.09
N VAL A 188 1.16 -1.23 10.97
CA VAL A 188 1.81 -1.41 9.67
C VAL A 188 1.84 -0.08 8.93
N ASP A 189 3.04 0.39 8.59
CA ASP A 189 3.24 1.57 7.79
C ASP A 189 2.61 1.41 6.41
N ASN A 190 1.87 2.44 5.97
CA ASN A 190 1.16 2.41 4.70
C ASN A 190 0.96 3.82 4.14
N ARG A 191 0.63 3.90 2.85
CA ARG A 191 0.24 5.13 2.18
C ARG A 191 -0.80 4.84 1.09
N ILE A 192 -1.91 5.60 1.09
CA ILE A 192 -2.90 5.52 0.01
C ILE A 192 -2.33 6.24 -1.22
N MET A 193 -2.17 5.51 -2.32
CA MET A 193 -1.62 6.01 -3.58
C MET A 193 -2.61 5.87 -4.73
N PHE A 194 -3.08 7.00 -5.24
CA PHE A 194 -3.90 7.00 -6.45
C PHE A 194 -3.07 6.59 -7.69
N SER A 195 -1.80 6.98 -7.75
CA SER A 195 -0.87 6.61 -8.83
C SER A 195 -0.73 5.10 -9.00
N ALA A 196 -0.64 4.35 -7.91
CA ALA A 196 -0.60 2.89 -7.94
C ALA A 196 -1.91 2.30 -8.47
N GLY A 197 -3.06 2.89 -8.10
CA GLY A 197 -4.36 2.49 -8.64
C GLY A 197 -4.49 2.74 -10.14
N VAL A 198 -4.03 3.88 -10.65
CA VAL A 198 -4.02 4.21 -12.09
C VAL A 198 -3.21 3.16 -12.86
N VAL A 199 -1.97 2.91 -12.42
CA VAL A 199 -1.06 1.99 -13.11
C VAL A 199 -1.55 0.53 -13.00
N ALA A 200 -2.15 0.13 -11.88
CA ALA A 200 -2.75 -1.18 -11.72
C ALA A 200 -3.88 -1.43 -12.75
N LEU A 201 -4.75 -0.43 -12.98
CA LEU A 201 -5.80 -0.54 -14.01
C LEU A 201 -5.22 -0.61 -15.43
N GLN A 202 -4.15 0.10 -15.73
CA GLN A 202 -3.45 0.04 -17.02
C GLN A 202 -2.80 -1.33 -17.26
N LEU A 203 -2.32 -1.99 -16.19
CA LEU A 203 -1.82 -3.36 -16.22
C LEU A 203 -2.93 -4.42 -16.36
N GLY A 204 -4.20 -4.01 -16.37
CA GLY A 204 -5.35 -4.92 -16.44
C GLY A 204 -5.70 -5.61 -15.13
N MET A 205 -5.10 -5.18 -14.01
CA MET A 205 -5.47 -5.58 -12.65
C MET A 205 -6.85 -5.02 -12.30
N LEU A 206 -7.54 -5.59 -11.30
CA LEU A 206 -8.88 -5.17 -10.88
C LEU A 206 -9.86 -5.07 -12.08
N LYS A 207 -9.90 -6.10 -12.90
CA LYS A 207 -10.66 -6.12 -14.18
C LYS A 207 -12.09 -5.56 -14.03
N GLY A 208 -12.43 -4.58 -14.87
CA GLY A 208 -13.74 -3.92 -14.91
C GLY A 208 -13.87 -2.73 -13.94
N CYS A 209 -12.91 -2.46 -13.07
CA CYS A 209 -12.88 -1.24 -12.29
C CYS A 209 -12.53 -0.03 -13.15
N SER A 210 -13.01 1.14 -12.76
CA SER A 210 -12.77 2.42 -13.42
C SER A 210 -11.96 3.39 -12.56
N VAL A 211 -11.97 3.21 -11.24
CA VAL A 211 -11.16 3.96 -10.29
C VAL A 211 -10.57 2.96 -9.29
N ALA A 212 -9.32 3.15 -8.91
CA ALA A 212 -8.64 2.31 -7.94
C ALA A 212 -7.59 3.09 -7.13
N TYR A 213 -7.26 2.55 -5.96
CA TYR A 213 -6.12 2.98 -5.14
C TYR A 213 -5.22 1.77 -4.87
N GLY A 214 -3.91 2.01 -4.78
CA GLY A 214 -2.96 1.06 -4.22
C GLY A 214 -2.50 1.52 -2.85
N ILE A 215 -2.29 0.59 -1.95
CA ILE A 215 -1.87 0.84 -0.57
C ILE A 215 -0.67 -0.07 -0.30
N PRO A 216 0.56 0.40 -0.58
CA PRO A 216 1.76 -0.34 -0.22
C PRO A 216 1.93 -0.37 1.30
N LEU A 217 2.51 -1.48 1.79
CA LEU A 217 2.62 -1.83 3.19
C LEU A 217 4.06 -2.21 3.52
N LYS A 218 4.56 -1.72 4.64
CA LYS A 218 5.90 -2.03 5.15
C LYS A 218 5.92 -2.02 6.67
N ALA A 219 6.68 -2.94 7.26
CA ALA A 219 7.09 -2.87 8.66
C ALA A 219 8.62 -2.80 8.71
N SER A 220 9.15 -1.70 9.23
CA SER A 220 10.59 -1.50 9.42
C SER A 220 10.83 -0.46 10.51
N GLY A 221 12.06 -0.36 11.01
CA GLY A 221 12.42 0.62 12.05
C GLY A 221 12.28 2.09 11.63
N LYS A 222 12.01 2.35 10.34
CA LYS A 222 11.78 3.70 9.78
C LYS A 222 10.64 3.65 8.78
N ASN A 223 9.68 4.57 8.90
CA ASN A 223 8.58 4.68 7.94
C ASN A 223 9.10 5.16 6.57
N ILE A 224 9.10 4.26 5.59
CA ILE A 224 9.63 4.54 4.24
C ILE A 224 8.78 5.53 3.44
N PHE A 225 7.49 5.67 3.76
CA PHE A 225 6.57 6.52 2.99
C PHE A 225 6.77 8.02 3.25
N TRP A 226 7.50 8.36 4.31
CA TRP A 226 7.85 9.73 4.70
C TRP A 226 9.36 9.97 4.68
N ASP A 227 10.14 9.05 4.12
CA ASP A 227 11.60 9.18 4.00
C ASP A 227 11.97 10.09 2.84
N LYS A 228 12.71 11.17 3.14
CA LYS A 228 13.14 12.18 2.17
C LYS A 228 14.03 11.62 1.05
N LYS A 229 14.76 10.50 1.30
CA LYS A 229 15.60 9.87 0.28
C LYS A 229 14.85 9.51 -1.02
N PHE A 230 13.53 9.30 -0.96
CA PHE A 230 12.71 9.03 -2.15
C PHE A 230 12.28 10.31 -2.87
N ALA A 231 12.43 11.48 -2.25
CA ALA A 231 12.06 12.78 -2.81
C ALA A 231 13.25 13.54 -3.45
N GLU A 232 14.48 13.14 -3.10
CA GLU A 232 15.70 13.80 -3.55
C GLU A 232 16.27 13.09 -4.79
N HIS A 233 15.76 13.42 -5.99
CA HIS A 233 16.46 13.11 -7.27
C HIS A 233 15.92 13.96 -8.42
#